data_64724e1ce4a919e74d944ea0bf4c46d4
#
_entry.id   64724e1ce4a919e74d944ea0bf4c46d4
#
_cell.length_a   1.000
_cell.length_b   1.000
_cell.length_c   1.000
_cell.angle_alpha   90.00
_cell.angle_beta   90.00
_cell.angle_gamma   90.00
#
_symmetry.space_group_name_H-M   'P 1'
#
loop_
_entity.id
_entity.type
_entity.pdbx_description
1 polymer ?
#
loop_
_entity_poly.entity_id
_entity_poly.type
_entity_poly.pdbx_seq_one_letter_code
_entity_poly.pdbx_strand_id
1 'polypeptide(L)'
;MKVRAALLLAIGCAWLCDAAMAQDYAQVQPGVELQFPRDHGSHPQFRTEWWYLTGWVKDARGGDLGIQITFFRNRPRVAEDNPSRFAPRQLLFAHAALADARTGTLLHDQRAARAGFGLAEAKQDRTDVLIDDWSLKQTGSGYSARVMAQEFEYALDFKVTQPVLLQGERGLSRKGPKPEQASYYYSQPHLAVSGSITVKGEKQEVSGEAWLDHEWSSEYLAPQAQGWDWIGLNLADGGALMAFRIRDRKGGTLWAGGALRAADGRVRVLAPGEVRFEPLRRWRSPRTQTEYPVALRVQAGNIEFELEPMMDDQELDSRASTGTLYWEGAVSAKSGGKVLGFGYLELTGYWRPLRL
;
A
#
# COMPACT_ATOMS: atom_id res chain seq x y z
N MET A 1 -54.07 70.60 -10.60
CA MET A 1 -52.84 70.04 -10.00
C MET A 1 -52.99 68.52 -9.98
N LYS A 2 -52.31 67.81 -10.88
CA LYS A 2 -52.27 66.36 -10.91
C LYS A 2 -50.81 65.92 -10.85
N VAL A 3 -50.46 65.30 -9.72
CA VAL A 3 -49.16 64.73 -9.48
C VAL A 3 -49.13 63.33 -10.11
N ARG A 4 -48.22 63.11 -11.08
CA ARG A 4 -47.96 61.81 -11.66
C ARG A 4 -46.83 61.14 -10.89
N ALA A 5 -47.14 60.00 -10.23
CA ALA A 5 -46.11 59.13 -9.63
C ALA A 5 -45.48 58.29 -10.72
N ALA A 6 -44.18 58.36 -10.84
CA ALA A 6 -43.38 57.47 -11.69
C ALA A 6 -42.95 56.24 -10.90
N LEU A 7 -43.33 55.08 -11.39
CA LEU A 7 -43.00 53.77 -10.82
C LEU A 7 -41.64 53.31 -11.46
N LEU A 8 -40.59 53.29 -10.68
CA LEU A 8 -39.30 52.73 -11.10
C LEU A 8 -39.27 51.24 -10.84
N LEU A 9 -39.31 50.45 -11.91
CA LEU A 9 -39.15 49.01 -11.89
C LEU A 9 -37.67 48.67 -11.81
N ALA A 10 -37.16 48.28 -10.66
CA ALA A 10 -35.78 47.77 -10.50
C ALA A 10 -35.76 46.29 -10.89
N ILE A 11 -35.22 46.01 -12.10
CA ILE A 11 -34.91 44.64 -12.53
C ILE A 11 -33.62 44.20 -11.82
N GLY A 12 -33.78 43.43 -10.75
CA GLY A 12 -32.65 42.74 -10.09
C GLY A 12 -32.18 41.57 -10.94
N CYS A 13 -31.09 41.71 -11.67
CA CYS A 13 -30.36 40.55 -12.21
C CYS A 13 -29.74 39.77 -11.06
N ALA A 14 -30.43 38.72 -10.64
CA ALA A 14 -29.81 37.71 -9.80
C ALA A 14 -28.78 36.94 -10.64
N TRP A 15 -27.52 37.26 -10.45
CA TRP A 15 -26.41 36.43 -10.93
C TRP A 15 -26.43 35.18 -10.09
N LEU A 16 -26.99 34.10 -10.64
CA LEU A 16 -26.73 32.74 -10.15
C LEU A 16 -25.26 32.48 -10.45
N CYS A 17 -24.39 32.74 -9.48
CA CYS A 17 -23.07 32.11 -9.45
C CYS A 17 -23.33 30.62 -9.24
N ASP A 18 -23.40 29.85 -10.30
CA ASP A 18 -23.07 28.43 -10.24
C ASP A 18 -21.63 28.36 -9.73
N ALA A 19 -21.50 28.29 -8.40
CA ALA A 19 -20.27 27.80 -7.80
C ALA A 19 -20.11 26.37 -8.36
N ALA A 20 -19.24 26.21 -9.33
CA ALA A 20 -18.79 24.89 -9.76
C ALA A 20 -18.36 24.16 -8.50
N MET A 21 -19.23 23.27 -8.00
CA MET A 21 -18.94 22.43 -6.84
C MET A 21 -17.71 21.64 -7.24
N ALA A 22 -16.58 21.97 -6.62
CA ALA A 22 -15.37 21.18 -6.78
C ALA A 22 -15.75 19.73 -6.51
N GLN A 23 -15.59 18.88 -7.50
CA GLN A 23 -16.04 17.50 -7.43
C GLN A 23 -15.28 16.81 -6.29
N ASP A 24 -15.96 16.54 -5.17
CA ASP A 24 -15.37 15.93 -4.00
C ASP A 24 -14.81 14.54 -4.35
N TYR A 25 -13.83 14.09 -3.58
CA TYR A 25 -13.36 12.71 -3.68
C TYR A 25 -14.51 11.75 -3.40
N ALA A 26 -14.55 10.63 -4.12
CA ALA A 26 -15.41 9.53 -3.78
C ALA A 26 -15.12 9.03 -2.36
N GLN A 27 -16.16 8.70 -1.62
CA GLN A 27 -16.03 8.20 -0.25
C GLN A 27 -16.27 6.69 -0.22
N VAL A 28 -15.56 6.01 0.68
CA VAL A 28 -15.81 4.60 0.97
C VAL A 28 -17.16 4.48 1.68
N GLN A 29 -18.01 3.60 1.17
CA GLN A 29 -19.38 3.41 1.66
C GLN A 29 -19.58 1.96 2.13
N PRO A 30 -20.24 1.73 3.27
CA PRO A 30 -20.65 0.39 3.68
C PRO A 30 -21.58 -0.27 2.66
N GLY A 31 -21.51 -1.60 2.54
CA GLY A 31 -22.39 -2.37 1.68
C GLY A 31 -22.03 -2.42 0.19
N VAL A 32 -20.96 -1.74 -0.21
CA VAL A 32 -20.40 -1.88 -1.57
C VAL A 32 -19.64 -3.19 -1.66
N GLU A 33 -19.97 -3.99 -2.66
CA GLU A 33 -19.29 -5.26 -2.96
C GLU A 33 -18.22 -5.05 -4.03
N LEU A 34 -16.99 -5.50 -3.75
CA LEU A 34 -15.92 -5.49 -4.73
C LEU A 34 -16.23 -6.50 -5.85
N GLN A 35 -16.06 -6.09 -7.09
CA GLN A 35 -16.39 -6.88 -8.27
C GLN A 35 -15.15 -7.16 -9.11
N PHE A 36 -14.75 -8.41 -9.17
CA PHE A 36 -13.63 -8.85 -9.99
C PHE A 36 -14.08 -9.36 -11.36
N PRO A 37 -13.33 -9.06 -12.45
CA PRO A 37 -11.96 -8.47 -12.46
C PRO A 37 -11.91 -6.94 -12.39
N ARG A 38 -13.01 -6.19 -12.47
CA ARG A 38 -13.04 -4.73 -12.53
C ARG A 38 -12.18 -4.08 -11.43
N ASP A 39 -12.38 -4.48 -10.17
CA ASP A 39 -11.73 -3.86 -9.03
C ASP A 39 -10.27 -4.33 -8.80
N HIS A 40 -9.67 -5.01 -9.79
CA HIS A 40 -8.22 -5.10 -9.94
C HIS A 40 -7.63 -3.83 -10.57
N GLY A 41 -8.44 -3.04 -11.27
CA GLY A 41 -8.03 -1.80 -11.91
C GLY A 41 -7.99 -0.60 -10.97
N SER A 42 -7.64 0.56 -11.52
CA SER A 42 -7.55 1.81 -10.75
C SER A 42 -8.90 2.46 -10.50
N HIS A 43 -9.00 3.21 -9.39
CA HIS A 43 -10.19 3.93 -8.94
C HIS A 43 -9.91 5.45 -8.88
N PRO A 44 -9.78 6.14 -10.05
CA PRO A 44 -9.27 7.51 -10.14
C PRO A 44 -10.15 8.57 -9.46
N GLN A 45 -11.39 8.23 -9.09
CA GLN A 45 -12.28 9.10 -8.33
C GLN A 45 -11.92 9.19 -6.84
N PHE A 46 -11.16 8.23 -6.31
CA PHE A 46 -10.63 8.27 -4.96
C PHE A 46 -9.31 9.06 -4.91
N ARG A 47 -8.99 9.58 -3.72
CA ARG A 47 -7.79 10.40 -3.51
C ARG A 47 -6.51 9.61 -3.67
N THR A 48 -6.42 8.46 -3.01
CA THR A 48 -5.20 7.64 -2.91
C THR A 48 -5.51 6.18 -3.16
N GLU A 49 -4.57 5.49 -3.80
CA GLU A 49 -4.65 4.08 -4.13
C GLU A 49 -3.26 3.50 -4.28
N TRP A 50 -3.07 2.23 -3.93
CA TRP A 50 -1.81 1.54 -4.14
C TRP A 50 -1.98 0.06 -4.46
N TRP A 51 -1.06 -0.45 -5.24
CA TRP A 51 -0.77 -1.85 -5.48
C TRP A 51 0.57 -2.13 -4.82
N TYR A 52 0.55 -2.88 -3.73
CA TYR A 52 1.71 -3.19 -2.91
C TYR A 52 2.01 -4.67 -3.01
N LEU A 53 3.16 -5.01 -3.60
CA LEU A 53 3.59 -6.37 -3.82
C LEU A 53 4.90 -6.62 -3.08
N THR A 54 4.90 -7.61 -2.20
CA THR A 54 6.07 -8.03 -1.45
C THR A 54 6.25 -9.52 -1.50
N GLY A 55 7.49 -10.00 -1.38
CA GLY A 55 7.74 -11.42 -1.44
C GLY A 55 9.03 -11.85 -0.77
N TRP A 56 9.05 -13.12 -0.43
CA TRP A 56 10.23 -13.83 0.05
C TRP A 56 10.59 -14.87 -1.01
N VAL A 57 11.75 -14.71 -1.63
CA VAL A 57 12.19 -15.59 -2.71
C VAL A 57 13.59 -16.15 -2.42
N LYS A 58 13.92 -17.23 -3.11
CA LYS A 58 15.25 -17.85 -3.05
C LYS A 58 15.93 -17.74 -4.40
N ASP A 59 17.21 -17.43 -4.36
CA ASP A 59 18.07 -17.54 -5.54
C ASP A 59 18.44 -19.02 -5.86
N ALA A 60 19.06 -19.26 -6.99
CA ALA A 60 19.45 -20.61 -7.43
C ALA A 60 20.45 -21.30 -6.47
N ARG A 61 21.09 -20.55 -5.57
CA ARG A 61 22.02 -21.07 -4.55
C ARG A 61 21.32 -21.32 -3.20
N GLY A 62 20.01 -21.05 -3.11
CA GLY A 62 19.20 -21.19 -1.91
C GLY A 62 19.28 -19.97 -0.96
N GLY A 63 19.92 -18.88 -1.38
CA GLY A 63 19.98 -17.64 -0.62
C GLY A 63 18.61 -16.94 -0.58
N ASP A 64 18.22 -16.48 0.60
CA ASP A 64 16.95 -15.76 0.80
C ASP A 64 17.08 -14.30 0.35
N LEU A 65 16.05 -13.82 -0.36
CA LEU A 65 15.90 -12.44 -0.83
C LEU A 65 14.50 -11.94 -0.50
N GLY A 66 14.40 -10.68 -0.08
CA GLY A 66 13.14 -9.97 0.05
C GLY A 66 12.91 -9.05 -1.15
N ILE A 67 11.74 -9.08 -1.75
CA ILE A 67 11.37 -8.21 -2.86
C ILE A 67 10.18 -7.33 -2.48
N GLN A 68 10.20 -6.07 -2.91
CA GLN A 68 9.08 -5.14 -2.77
C GLN A 68 8.94 -4.33 -4.05
N ILE A 69 7.70 -4.15 -4.50
CA ILE A 69 7.30 -3.29 -5.60
C ILE A 69 5.97 -2.64 -5.21
N THR A 70 5.93 -1.32 -5.13
CA THR A 70 4.68 -0.60 -4.85
C THR A 70 4.44 0.44 -5.93
N PHE A 71 3.23 0.46 -6.47
CA PHE A 71 2.73 1.55 -7.28
C PHE A 71 1.65 2.29 -6.50
N PHE A 72 1.75 3.61 -6.48
CA PHE A 72 0.77 4.50 -5.86
C PHE A 72 0.15 5.39 -6.91
N ARG A 73 -1.13 5.67 -6.74
CA ARG A 73 -1.85 6.69 -7.49
C ARG A 73 -2.43 7.70 -6.52
N ASN A 74 -2.28 8.97 -6.83
CA ASN A 74 -2.86 10.07 -6.06
C ASN A 74 -3.57 11.05 -6.98
N ARG A 75 -4.76 11.51 -6.58
CA ARG A 75 -5.49 12.61 -7.20
C ARG A 75 -5.27 13.87 -6.35
N PRO A 76 -4.39 14.80 -6.77
CA PRO A 76 -3.98 15.91 -5.91
C PRO A 76 -5.00 17.05 -5.82
N ARG A 77 -6.04 17.05 -6.65
CA ARG A 77 -7.03 18.14 -6.80
C ARG A 77 -6.41 19.51 -7.11
N VAL A 78 -5.24 19.51 -7.69
CA VAL A 78 -4.55 20.72 -8.15
C VAL A 78 -4.88 20.96 -9.61
N ALA A 79 -5.33 22.15 -9.93
CA ALA A 79 -5.63 22.58 -11.30
C ALA A 79 -6.65 21.66 -12.03
N GLU A 80 -7.68 21.16 -11.33
CA GLU A 80 -8.72 20.32 -11.94
C GLU A 80 -9.50 21.08 -13.05
N ASP A 81 -9.70 22.39 -12.88
CA ASP A 81 -10.33 23.27 -13.89
C ASP A 81 -9.38 23.70 -15.01
N ASN A 82 -8.11 23.35 -14.94
CA ASN A 82 -7.15 23.69 -15.96
C ASN A 82 -7.39 22.84 -17.21
N PRO A 83 -7.75 23.44 -18.37
CA PRO A 83 -8.02 22.70 -19.60
C PRO A 83 -6.77 22.07 -20.22
N SER A 84 -5.59 22.41 -19.73
CA SER A 84 -4.33 21.88 -20.25
C SER A 84 -4.26 20.37 -20.10
N ARG A 85 -3.85 19.69 -21.15
CA ARG A 85 -3.50 18.26 -21.10
C ARG A 85 -2.30 17.99 -20.18
N PHE A 86 -1.57 19.04 -19.79
CA PHE A 86 -0.45 18.96 -18.85
C PHE A 86 -0.86 19.13 -17.38
N ALA A 87 -2.14 19.40 -17.09
CA ALA A 87 -2.60 19.49 -15.71
C ALA A 87 -2.38 18.17 -14.94
N PRO A 88 -1.84 18.20 -13.71
CA PRO A 88 -1.50 16.98 -12.93
C PRO A 88 -2.75 16.41 -12.27
N ARG A 89 -3.69 15.90 -13.06
CA ARG A 89 -4.96 15.33 -12.53
C ARG A 89 -4.76 14.04 -11.76
N GLN A 90 -3.77 13.25 -12.15
CA GLN A 90 -3.36 12.03 -11.46
C GLN A 90 -1.82 12.02 -11.41
N LEU A 91 -1.29 11.69 -10.24
CA LEU A 91 0.12 11.46 -10.01
C LEU A 91 0.33 9.98 -9.70
N LEU A 92 1.35 9.38 -10.29
CA LEU A 92 1.79 8.04 -10.00
C LEU A 92 3.18 8.08 -9.37
N PHE A 93 3.38 7.22 -8.39
CA PHE A 93 4.67 6.97 -7.76
C PHE A 93 4.93 5.48 -7.77
N ALA A 94 6.19 5.10 -7.78
CA ALA A 94 6.57 3.71 -7.61
C ALA A 94 7.82 3.60 -6.75
N HIS A 95 7.85 2.60 -5.89
CA HIS A 95 9.01 2.20 -5.12
C HIS A 95 9.32 0.75 -5.41
N ALA A 96 10.59 0.42 -5.50
CA ALA A 96 11.05 -0.96 -5.56
C ALA A 96 12.24 -1.15 -4.65
N ALA A 97 12.31 -2.31 -3.99
CA ALA A 97 13.39 -2.61 -3.07
C ALA A 97 13.77 -4.09 -3.10
N LEU A 98 15.06 -4.35 -2.90
CA LEU A 98 15.64 -5.67 -2.76
C LEU A 98 16.39 -5.78 -1.44
N ALA A 99 15.94 -6.69 -0.58
CA ALA A 99 16.60 -7.08 0.65
C ALA A 99 17.44 -8.33 0.41
N ASP A 100 18.73 -8.23 0.72
CA ASP A 100 19.66 -9.35 0.71
C ASP A 100 20.55 -9.25 1.96
N ALA A 101 20.40 -10.19 2.89
CA ALA A 101 21.14 -10.18 4.14
C ALA A 101 22.69 -10.20 3.93
N ARG A 102 23.14 -10.67 2.77
CA ARG A 102 24.58 -10.67 2.40
C ARG A 102 25.12 -9.27 2.14
N THR A 103 24.26 -8.33 1.75
CA THR A 103 24.64 -6.92 1.52
C THR A 103 24.55 -6.08 2.78
N GLY A 104 23.67 -6.45 3.71
CA GLY A 104 23.46 -5.76 4.98
C GLY A 104 22.71 -4.42 4.89
N THR A 105 22.32 -4.00 3.68
CA THR A 105 21.55 -2.78 3.41
C THR A 105 20.52 -3.02 2.32
N LEU A 106 19.38 -2.33 2.43
CA LEU A 106 18.32 -2.39 1.42
C LEU A 106 18.76 -1.64 0.15
N LEU A 107 18.74 -2.32 -0.99
CA LEU A 107 18.80 -1.66 -2.28
C LEU A 107 17.38 -1.17 -2.62
N HIS A 108 17.23 0.09 -3.01
CA HIS A 108 15.91 0.63 -3.37
C HIS A 108 16.04 1.75 -4.40
N ASP A 109 14.97 1.94 -5.16
CA ASP A 109 14.83 3.03 -6.13
C ASP A 109 13.37 3.49 -6.18
N GLN A 110 13.12 4.64 -6.79
CA GLN A 110 11.81 5.26 -6.82
C GLN A 110 11.57 5.99 -8.13
N ARG A 111 10.28 6.09 -8.52
CA ARG A 111 9.80 6.84 -9.67
C ARG A 111 8.65 7.72 -9.26
N ALA A 112 8.50 8.85 -9.95
CA ALA A 112 7.34 9.73 -9.82
C ALA A 112 7.03 10.34 -11.18
N ALA A 113 5.78 10.28 -11.60
CA ALA A 113 5.34 10.87 -12.85
C ALA A 113 3.89 11.34 -12.77
N ARG A 114 3.57 12.36 -13.55
CA ARG A 114 2.21 12.71 -13.88
C ARG A 114 1.65 11.68 -14.87
N ALA A 115 0.41 11.24 -14.65
CA ALA A 115 -0.27 10.34 -15.58
C ALA A 115 -0.44 10.97 -16.98
N GLY A 116 -0.28 10.13 -17.99
CA GLY A 116 -0.48 10.50 -19.40
C GLY A 116 0.79 10.48 -20.23
N PHE A 117 0.62 10.76 -21.52
CA PHE A 117 1.68 10.86 -22.54
C PHE A 117 2.50 9.56 -22.75
N GLY A 118 1.96 8.43 -22.32
CA GLY A 118 2.68 7.15 -22.35
C GLY A 118 3.78 7.00 -21.30
N LEU A 119 3.95 7.98 -20.40
CA LEU A 119 4.98 7.95 -19.35
C LEU A 119 4.52 7.29 -18.07
N ALA A 120 3.26 7.49 -17.70
CA ALA A 120 2.65 6.85 -16.54
C ALA A 120 1.15 6.63 -16.75
N GLU A 121 0.67 5.46 -16.38
CA GLU A 121 -0.73 5.07 -16.57
C GLU A 121 -1.14 4.02 -15.53
N ALA A 122 -2.43 4.06 -15.12
CA ALA A 122 -3.08 3.00 -14.37
C ALA A 122 -4.45 2.71 -15.00
N LYS A 123 -4.63 1.52 -15.56
CA LYS A 123 -5.89 1.10 -16.20
C LYS A 123 -6.99 0.89 -15.16
N GLN A 124 -8.26 1.13 -15.56
CA GLN A 124 -9.42 1.02 -14.67
C GLN A 124 -10.11 -0.35 -14.70
N ASP A 125 -9.78 -1.19 -15.65
CA ASP A 125 -10.45 -2.48 -15.86
C ASP A 125 -9.62 -3.69 -15.37
N ARG A 126 -8.37 -3.46 -15.03
CA ARG A 126 -7.41 -4.47 -14.58
C ARG A 126 -6.20 -3.84 -13.93
N THR A 127 -5.43 -4.60 -13.18
CA THR A 127 -4.09 -4.17 -12.78
C THR A 127 -3.19 -4.05 -14.02
N ASP A 128 -2.95 -2.85 -14.47
CA ASP A 128 -2.00 -2.51 -15.51
C ASP A 128 -1.49 -1.10 -15.20
N VAL A 129 -0.42 -1.05 -14.43
CA VAL A 129 0.19 0.17 -13.94
C VAL A 129 1.60 0.26 -14.47
N LEU A 130 1.96 1.41 -15.00
CA LEU A 130 3.31 1.67 -15.49
C LEU A 130 3.78 3.08 -15.11
N ILE A 131 5.08 3.22 -14.90
CA ILE A 131 5.82 4.48 -14.82
C ILE A 131 7.15 4.26 -15.55
N ASP A 132 7.35 4.93 -16.68
CA ASP A 132 8.50 4.74 -17.57
C ASP A 132 8.68 3.26 -17.95
N ASP A 133 9.75 2.64 -17.51
CA ASP A 133 10.11 1.23 -17.74
C ASP A 133 9.72 0.28 -16.59
N TRP A 134 9.07 0.81 -15.54
CA TRP A 134 8.53 0.00 -14.44
C TRP A 134 7.07 -0.33 -14.67
N SER A 135 6.69 -1.58 -14.48
CA SER A 135 5.29 -1.99 -14.64
C SER A 135 4.89 -3.14 -13.72
N LEU A 136 3.60 -3.13 -13.36
CA LEU A 136 2.90 -4.26 -12.77
C LEU A 136 1.64 -4.51 -13.60
N LYS A 137 1.55 -5.70 -14.21
CA LYS A 137 0.47 -6.04 -15.16
C LYS A 137 -0.19 -7.35 -14.80
N GLN A 138 -1.52 -7.33 -14.77
CA GLN A 138 -2.31 -8.54 -14.65
C GLN A 138 -2.16 -9.39 -15.92
N THR A 139 -2.00 -10.70 -15.75
CA THR A 139 -1.92 -11.71 -16.81
C THR A 139 -3.10 -12.68 -16.68
N GLY A 140 -3.22 -13.65 -17.60
CA GLY A 140 -4.27 -14.67 -17.52
C GLY A 140 -4.20 -15.56 -16.26
N SER A 141 -3.04 -15.65 -15.60
CA SER A 141 -2.82 -16.52 -14.43
C SER A 141 -2.36 -15.79 -13.17
N GLY A 142 -2.21 -14.46 -13.23
CA GLY A 142 -1.71 -13.68 -12.11
C GLY A 142 -1.16 -12.34 -12.54
N TYR A 143 0.12 -12.06 -12.26
CA TYR A 143 0.74 -10.78 -12.57
C TYR A 143 2.14 -10.97 -13.15
N SER A 144 2.62 -9.95 -13.86
CA SER A 144 4.03 -9.80 -14.21
C SER A 144 4.52 -8.42 -13.77
N ALA A 145 5.73 -8.36 -13.22
CA ALA A 145 6.38 -7.10 -12.87
C ALA A 145 7.72 -6.97 -13.59
N ARG A 146 7.99 -5.75 -14.04
CA ARG A 146 9.26 -5.34 -14.63
C ARG A 146 9.73 -4.07 -13.95
N VAL A 147 10.94 -4.08 -13.43
CA VAL A 147 11.58 -2.97 -12.74
C VAL A 147 13.01 -2.85 -13.22
N MET A 148 13.42 -1.66 -13.63
CA MET A 148 14.80 -1.31 -13.97
C MET A 148 15.29 -0.23 -13.02
N ALA A 149 15.75 -0.63 -11.85
CA ALA A 149 16.34 0.26 -10.85
C ALA A 149 17.83 0.49 -11.15
N GLN A 150 18.44 1.45 -10.44
CA GLN A 150 19.86 1.78 -10.66
C GLN A 150 20.81 0.63 -10.31
N GLU A 151 20.51 -0.13 -9.24
CA GLU A 151 21.39 -1.16 -8.72
C GLU A 151 20.85 -2.59 -8.91
N PHE A 152 19.58 -2.73 -9.29
CA PHE A 152 18.95 -4.03 -9.52
C PHE A 152 17.83 -3.96 -10.56
N GLU A 153 17.47 -5.11 -11.12
CA GLU A 153 16.36 -5.26 -12.04
C GLU A 153 15.48 -6.43 -11.65
N TYR A 154 14.18 -6.31 -11.90
CA TYR A 154 13.21 -7.39 -11.75
C TYR A 154 12.57 -7.76 -13.08
N ALA A 155 12.54 -9.06 -13.35
CA ALA A 155 11.71 -9.67 -14.38
C ALA A 155 10.98 -10.85 -13.74
N LEU A 156 9.86 -10.56 -13.04
CA LEU A 156 9.17 -11.51 -12.17
C LEU A 156 7.75 -11.76 -12.67
N ASP A 157 7.31 -12.99 -12.53
CA ASP A 157 5.95 -13.44 -12.77
C ASP A 157 5.37 -14.02 -11.46
N PHE A 158 4.11 -13.70 -11.20
CA PHE A 158 3.39 -14.04 -9.98
C PHE A 158 2.12 -14.79 -10.33
N LYS A 159 2.07 -16.09 -10.03
CA LYS A 159 0.91 -16.93 -10.30
C LYS A 159 -0.03 -16.90 -9.09
N VAL A 160 -1.30 -16.61 -9.34
CA VAL A 160 -2.35 -16.72 -8.32
C VAL A 160 -2.56 -18.19 -7.97
N THR A 161 -2.42 -18.54 -6.70
CA THR A 161 -2.59 -19.90 -6.19
C THR A 161 -3.80 -20.04 -5.27
N GLN A 162 -4.30 -18.92 -4.76
CA GLN A 162 -5.40 -18.87 -3.80
C GLN A 162 -6.37 -17.74 -4.16
N PRO A 163 -7.64 -17.81 -3.69
CA PRO A 163 -8.61 -16.75 -3.91
C PRO A 163 -8.20 -15.43 -3.25
N VAL A 164 -8.76 -14.33 -3.73
CA VAL A 164 -8.70 -13.01 -3.08
C VAL A 164 -9.11 -13.12 -1.61
N LEU A 165 -8.39 -12.43 -0.74
CA LEU A 165 -8.73 -12.24 0.67
C LEU A 165 -9.27 -10.82 0.85
N LEU A 166 -10.58 -10.68 1.03
CA LEU A 166 -11.21 -9.39 1.33
C LEU A 166 -10.88 -8.98 2.76
N GLN A 167 -10.34 -7.77 2.93
CA GLN A 167 -9.97 -7.24 4.24
C GLN A 167 -11.15 -6.57 4.92
N GLY A 168 -11.20 -6.65 6.26
CA GLY A 168 -12.30 -6.08 7.03
C GLY A 168 -13.66 -6.71 6.70
N GLU A 169 -14.70 -5.90 6.70
CA GLU A 169 -16.04 -6.36 6.39
C GLU A 169 -16.25 -6.41 4.86
N ARG A 170 -16.01 -7.58 4.25
CA ARG A 170 -16.20 -7.84 2.81
C ARG A 170 -15.44 -6.86 1.90
N GLY A 171 -14.23 -6.45 2.33
CA GLY A 171 -13.41 -5.49 1.58
C GLY A 171 -13.49 -4.06 2.10
N LEU A 172 -14.36 -3.75 3.07
CA LEU A 172 -14.36 -2.47 3.77
C LEU A 172 -13.49 -2.58 5.02
N SER A 173 -12.30 -1.99 4.99
CA SER A 173 -11.33 -2.00 6.09
C SER A 173 -11.36 -0.68 6.85
N ARG A 174 -11.81 -0.71 8.11
CA ARG A 174 -11.81 0.46 8.99
C ARG A 174 -10.39 0.84 9.38
N LYS A 175 -10.08 2.15 9.35
CA LYS A 175 -8.78 2.73 9.70
C LYS A 175 -8.85 3.68 10.90
N GLY A 176 -10.02 3.78 11.50
CA GLY A 176 -10.24 4.63 12.66
C GLY A 176 -11.65 4.53 13.21
N PRO A 177 -11.95 5.28 14.29
CA PRO A 177 -13.25 5.24 14.96
C PRO A 177 -14.38 5.82 14.13
N LYS A 178 -14.09 6.75 13.22
CA LYS A 178 -15.12 7.37 12.37
C LYS A 178 -15.41 6.51 11.12
N PRO A 179 -16.67 6.43 10.67
CA PRO A 179 -17.06 5.63 9.49
C PRO A 179 -16.27 5.95 8.22
N GLU A 180 -16.02 7.24 7.97
CA GLU A 180 -15.28 7.72 6.81
C GLU A 180 -13.81 7.31 6.79
N GLN A 181 -13.24 6.97 7.96
CA GLN A 181 -11.87 6.48 8.08
C GLN A 181 -11.80 4.99 7.71
N ALA A 182 -11.90 4.72 6.43
CA ALA A 182 -11.95 3.37 5.88
C ALA A 182 -11.36 3.34 4.47
N SER A 183 -11.05 2.16 4.00
CA SER A 183 -10.62 1.89 2.63
C SER A 183 -11.40 0.72 2.05
N TYR A 184 -11.47 0.62 0.72
CA TYR A 184 -11.68 -0.64 0.06
C TYR A 184 -10.32 -1.34 -0.06
N TYR A 185 -10.28 -2.60 0.34
CA TYR A 185 -9.02 -3.31 0.50
C TYR A 185 -9.18 -4.81 0.30
N TYR A 186 -8.35 -5.36 -0.57
CA TYR A 186 -8.18 -6.80 -0.69
C TYR A 186 -6.72 -7.19 -0.82
N SER A 187 -6.43 -8.43 -0.50
CA SER A 187 -5.11 -9.04 -0.64
C SER A 187 -5.17 -10.28 -1.53
N GLN A 188 -4.03 -10.60 -2.16
CA GLN A 188 -3.78 -11.90 -2.79
C GLN A 188 -2.53 -12.52 -2.18
N PRO A 189 -2.69 -13.34 -1.14
CA PRO A 189 -1.60 -14.08 -0.52
C PRO A 189 -1.18 -15.28 -1.37
N HIS A 190 -0.01 -15.84 -1.03
CA HIS A 190 0.55 -17.04 -1.66
C HIS A 190 0.65 -16.95 -3.19
N LEU A 191 1.03 -15.79 -3.72
CA LEU A 191 1.39 -15.70 -5.13
C LEU A 191 2.68 -16.48 -5.35
N ALA A 192 2.66 -17.52 -6.21
CA ALA A 192 3.88 -18.25 -6.56
C ALA A 192 4.75 -17.40 -7.49
N VAL A 193 5.97 -17.12 -7.06
CA VAL A 193 6.94 -16.26 -7.77
C VAL A 193 7.89 -17.10 -8.60
N SER A 194 8.15 -16.65 -9.83
CA SER A 194 9.23 -17.14 -10.68
C SER A 194 9.78 -16.00 -11.53
N GLY A 195 11.00 -16.16 -12.02
CA GLY A 195 11.63 -15.17 -12.89
C GLY A 195 13.06 -14.89 -12.48
N SER A 196 13.55 -13.69 -12.74
CA SER A 196 14.93 -13.32 -12.49
C SER A 196 15.09 -11.97 -11.81
N ILE A 197 16.15 -11.88 -11.04
CA ILE A 197 16.68 -10.65 -10.44
C ILE A 197 18.09 -10.44 -10.97
N THR A 198 18.39 -9.22 -11.43
CA THR A 198 19.73 -8.82 -11.82
C THR A 198 20.28 -7.84 -10.78
N VAL A 199 21.45 -8.10 -10.24
CA VAL A 199 22.14 -7.20 -9.30
C VAL A 199 23.55 -6.98 -9.82
N LYS A 200 23.96 -5.72 -10.01
CA LYS A 200 25.28 -5.36 -10.56
C LYS A 200 25.64 -6.10 -11.86
N GLY A 201 24.63 -6.31 -12.72
CA GLY A 201 24.78 -7.01 -13.98
C GLY A 201 24.77 -8.56 -13.91
N GLU A 202 24.74 -9.13 -12.70
CA GLU A 202 24.63 -10.58 -12.52
C GLU A 202 23.17 -10.99 -12.42
N LYS A 203 22.67 -11.68 -13.44
CA LYS A 203 21.33 -12.23 -13.49
C LYS A 203 21.24 -13.56 -12.77
N GLN A 204 20.24 -13.73 -11.92
CA GLN A 204 19.97 -14.97 -11.20
C GLN A 204 18.47 -15.29 -11.25
N GLU A 205 18.16 -16.55 -11.47
CA GLU A 205 16.79 -17.06 -11.40
C GLU A 205 16.35 -17.15 -9.94
N VAL A 206 15.08 -16.80 -9.68
CA VAL A 206 14.50 -16.83 -8.36
C VAL A 206 13.13 -17.52 -8.37
N SER A 207 12.79 -18.09 -7.21
CA SER A 207 11.45 -18.62 -6.97
C SER A 207 11.06 -18.45 -5.50
N GLY A 208 9.76 -18.40 -5.22
CA GLY A 208 9.27 -18.24 -3.84
C GLY A 208 7.80 -17.87 -3.78
N GLU A 209 7.43 -17.12 -2.77
CA GLU A 209 6.07 -16.66 -2.57
C GLU A 209 6.00 -15.15 -2.36
N ALA A 210 4.89 -14.57 -2.81
CA ALA A 210 4.60 -13.16 -2.64
C ALA A 210 3.20 -12.92 -2.08
N TRP A 211 2.99 -11.69 -1.68
CA TRP A 211 1.75 -11.10 -1.23
C TRP A 211 1.46 -9.85 -2.06
N LEU A 212 0.23 -9.65 -2.50
CA LEU A 212 -0.22 -8.41 -3.12
C LEU A 212 -1.35 -7.80 -2.31
N ASP A 213 -1.25 -6.51 -2.02
CA ASP A 213 -2.36 -5.69 -1.56
C ASP A 213 -2.80 -4.71 -2.64
N HIS A 214 -4.10 -4.51 -2.74
CA HIS A 214 -4.67 -3.42 -3.48
C HIS A 214 -5.67 -2.68 -2.59
N GLU A 215 -5.44 -1.40 -2.39
CA GLU A 215 -6.19 -0.62 -1.44
C GLU A 215 -6.41 0.81 -1.95
N TRP A 216 -7.63 1.34 -1.77
CA TRP A 216 -7.97 2.71 -2.18
C TRP A 216 -8.94 3.37 -1.21
N SER A 217 -8.74 4.69 -1.03
CA SER A 217 -9.59 5.52 -0.18
C SER A 217 -9.38 7.01 -0.48
N SER A 218 -10.22 7.83 0.12
CA SER A 218 -10.05 9.28 0.19
C SER A 218 -9.70 9.77 1.59
N GLU A 219 -10.03 8.99 2.64
CA GLU A 219 -9.73 9.31 4.02
C GLU A 219 -9.24 8.08 4.79
N TYR A 220 -7.91 7.98 4.95
CA TYR A 220 -7.28 6.89 5.68
C TYR A 220 -7.07 7.18 7.15
N LEU A 221 -6.46 8.32 7.45
CA LEU A 221 -5.87 8.59 8.76
C LEU A 221 -6.61 9.69 9.49
N ALA A 222 -6.89 9.44 10.77
CA ALA A 222 -7.33 10.49 11.68
C ALA A 222 -6.25 11.58 11.79
N PRO A 223 -6.62 12.88 12.05
CA PRO A 223 -5.65 13.97 12.15
C PRO A 223 -4.57 13.78 13.23
N GLN A 224 -4.86 12.99 14.26
CA GLN A 224 -3.94 12.64 15.35
C GLN A 224 -3.05 11.44 15.05
N ALA A 225 -3.24 10.76 13.92
CA ALA A 225 -2.42 9.62 13.53
C ALA A 225 -0.99 10.03 13.22
N GLN A 226 -0.04 9.21 13.67
CA GLN A 226 1.38 9.35 13.39
C GLN A 226 1.79 8.57 12.16
N GLY A 227 1.27 7.34 12.00
CA GLY A 227 1.57 6.37 10.97
C GLY A 227 1.00 5.02 11.36
N TRP A 228 1.41 3.98 10.65
CA TRP A 228 0.99 2.61 10.93
C TRP A 228 2.15 1.64 11.04
N ASP A 229 1.88 0.50 11.67
CA ASP A 229 2.65 -0.74 11.56
C ASP A 229 1.71 -1.75 10.89
N TRP A 230 2.17 -2.40 9.85
CA TRP A 230 1.41 -3.35 9.04
C TRP A 230 2.23 -4.62 8.81
N ILE A 231 1.58 -5.76 8.79
CA ILE A 231 2.16 -7.05 8.41
C ILE A 231 1.25 -7.79 7.44
N GLY A 232 1.86 -8.47 6.46
CA GLY A 232 1.24 -9.49 5.64
C GLY A 232 2.10 -10.75 5.63
N LEU A 233 1.52 -11.88 6.02
CA LEU A 233 2.22 -13.15 6.20
C LEU A 233 1.55 -14.27 5.40
N ASN A 234 2.34 -14.97 4.58
CA ASN A 234 2.02 -16.28 4.05
C ASN A 234 2.39 -17.33 5.10
N LEU A 235 1.40 -18.02 5.66
CA LEU A 235 1.62 -19.01 6.70
C LEU A 235 2.01 -20.37 6.10
N ALA A 236 2.89 -21.07 6.78
CA ALA A 236 3.46 -22.36 6.32
C ALA A 236 2.41 -23.48 6.18
N ASP A 237 1.26 -23.36 6.84
CA ASP A 237 0.14 -24.29 6.71
C ASP A 237 -0.79 -23.96 5.52
N GLY A 238 -0.47 -22.93 4.73
CA GLY A 238 -1.30 -22.41 3.63
C GLY A 238 -2.32 -21.36 4.04
N GLY A 239 -2.37 -20.99 5.31
CA GLY A 239 -3.14 -19.87 5.82
C GLY A 239 -2.50 -18.52 5.44
N ALA A 240 -3.19 -17.44 5.77
CA ALA A 240 -2.71 -16.08 5.50
C ALA A 240 -3.14 -15.13 6.62
N LEU A 241 -2.25 -14.24 7.05
CA LEU A 241 -2.54 -13.25 8.08
C LEU A 241 -2.15 -11.85 7.59
N MET A 242 -3.09 -10.92 7.66
CA MET A 242 -2.81 -9.49 7.61
C MET A 242 -3.21 -8.88 8.94
N ALA A 243 -2.37 -8.04 9.51
CA ALA A 243 -2.72 -7.23 10.67
C ALA A 243 -2.05 -5.87 10.61
N PHE A 244 -2.70 -4.87 11.18
CA PHE A 244 -2.15 -3.52 11.26
C PHE A 244 -2.58 -2.82 12.54
N ARG A 245 -1.80 -1.81 12.94
CA ARG A 245 -2.24 -0.78 13.90
C ARG A 245 -1.90 0.61 13.37
N ILE A 246 -2.77 1.56 13.62
CA ILE A 246 -2.54 2.99 13.41
C ILE A 246 -2.14 3.58 14.74
N ARG A 247 -1.00 4.26 14.78
CA ARG A 247 -0.40 4.84 15.99
C ARG A 247 -0.74 6.32 16.12
N ASP A 248 -0.93 6.78 17.36
CA ASP A 248 -0.96 8.18 17.71
C ASP A 248 0.47 8.76 17.86
N ARG A 249 0.56 10.06 18.11
CA ARG A 249 1.84 10.77 18.32
C ARG A 249 2.60 10.35 19.57
N LYS A 250 1.93 9.67 20.52
CA LYS A 250 2.54 9.13 21.75
C LYS A 250 2.94 7.65 21.60
N GLY A 251 2.71 7.05 20.43
CA GLY A 251 2.96 5.64 20.16
C GLY A 251 1.83 4.70 20.61
N GLY A 252 0.73 5.25 21.12
CA GLY A 252 -0.49 4.48 21.45
C GLY A 252 -1.22 4.02 20.20
N THR A 253 -2.09 3.02 20.35
CA THR A 253 -2.93 2.51 19.26
C THR A 253 -4.22 3.33 19.16
N LEU A 254 -4.40 4.03 18.05
CA LEU A 254 -5.67 4.70 17.69
C LEU A 254 -6.69 3.71 17.13
N TRP A 255 -6.22 2.80 16.30
CA TRP A 255 -7.03 1.78 15.66
C TRP A 255 -6.15 0.59 15.30
N ALA A 256 -6.73 -0.59 15.26
CA ALA A 256 -6.07 -1.79 14.79
C ALA A 256 -7.09 -2.69 14.09
N GLY A 257 -6.61 -3.67 13.35
CA GLY A 257 -7.46 -4.63 12.67
C GLY A 257 -6.64 -5.61 11.86
N GLY A 258 -7.34 -6.54 11.22
CA GLY A 258 -6.71 -7.53 10.39
C GLY A 258 -7.69 -8.59 9.91
N ALA A 259 -7.16 -9.57 9.20
CA ALA A 259 -7.86 -10.77 8.80
C ALA A 259 -6.92 -11.98 8.86
N LEU A 260 -7.42 -13.06 9.39
CA LEU A 260 -6.78 -14.37 9.38
C LEU A 260 -7.59 -15.31 8.49
N ARG A 261 -6.96 -15.86 7.46
CA ARG A 261 -7.50 -16.97 6.69
C ARG A 261 -6.80 -18.26 7.13
N ALA A 262 -7.55 -19.19 7.65
CA ALA A 262 -7.03 -20.51 8.01
C ALA A 262 -6.72 -21.35 6.76
N ALA A 263 -5.96 -22.43 6.91
CA ALA A 263 -5.61 -23.34 5.81
C ALA A 263 -6.83 -23.97 5.10
N ASP A 264 -7.95 -24.09 5.78
CA ASP A 264 -9.22 -24.57 5.23
C ASP A 264 -10.04 -23.48 4.49
N GLY A 265 -9.49 -22.27 4.37
CA GLY A 265 -10.10 -21.13 3.66
C GLY A 265 -11.06 -20.29 4.50
N ARG A 266 -11.38 -20.66 5.75
CA ARG A 266 -12.22 -19.83 6.62
C ARG A 266 -11.51 -18.54 6.97
N VAL A 267 -12.22 -17.40 6.78
CA VAL A 267 -11.72 -16.08 7.08
C VAL A 267 -12.32 -15.57 8.39
N ARG A 268 -11.47 -15.05 9.25
CA ARG A 268 -11.85 -14.35 10.48
C ARG A 268 -11.32 -12.92 10.43
N VAL A 269 -12.20 -11.95 10.56
CA VAL A 269 -11.84 -10.53 10.74
C VAL A 269 -11.42 -10.31 12.21
N LEU A 270 -10.32 -9.61 12.42
CA LEU A 270 -9.80 -9.29 13.74
C LEU A 270 -10.28 -7.90 14.16
N ALA A 271 -10.90 -7.85 15.34
CA ALA A 271 -11.32 -6.59 15.96
C ALA A 271 -10.12 -5.79 16.50
N PRO A 272 -10.27 -4.46 16.72
CA PRO A 272 -9.17 -3.62 17.20
C PRO A 272 -8.49 -4.11 18.48
N GLY A 273 -9.25 -4.68 19.42
CA GLY A 273 -8.72 -5.20 20.68
C GLY A 273 -7.98 -6.55 20.57
N GLU A 274 -8.05 -7.19 19.40
CA GLU A 274 -7.43 -8.49 19.15
C GLU A 274 -6.05 -8.40 18.47
N VAL A 275 -5.58 -7.18 18.16
CA VAL A 275 -4.31 -6.96 17.46
C VAL A 275 -3.40 -6.09 18.33
N ARG A 276 -2.19 -6.60 18.63
CA ARG A 276 -1.17 -5.89 19.40
C ARG A 276 0.20 -6.08 18.75
N PHE A 277 1.01 -5.03 18.81
CA PHE A 277 2.40 -5.01 18.34
C PHE A 277 3.27 -4.50 19.49
N GLU A 278 4.16 -5.33 19.99
CA GLU A 278 5.08 -5.01 21.08
C GLU A 278 6.52 -5.06 20.58
N PRO A 279 7.30 -3.95 20.70
CA PRO A 279 8.69 -3.95 20.30
C PRO A 279 9.55 -4.92 21.13
N LEU A 280 10.28 -5.80 20.46
CA LEU A 280 11.31 -6.66 21.06
C LEU A 280 12.71 -6.10 20.85
N ARG A 281 12.98 -5.57 19.64
CA ARG A 281 14.27 -4.99 19.29
C ARG A 281 14.06 -3.75 18.42
N ARG A 282 14.88 -2.74 18.67
CA ARG A 282 14.92 -1.50 17.88
C ARG A 282 16.23 -1.39 17.13
N TRP A 283 16.15 -0.80 15.97
CA TRP A 283 17.30 -0.44 15.15
C TRP A 283 17.24 1.04 14.81
N ARG A 284 18.38 1.71 14.91
CA ARG A 284 18.52 3.13 14.54
C ARG A 284 19.28 3.23 13.22
N SER A 285 18.64 3.84 12.23
CA SER A 285 19.26 4.08 10.94
C SER A 285 20.52 4.94 11.08
N PRO A 286 21.67 4.49 10.59
CA PRO A 286 22.88 5.31 10.58
C PRO A 286 22.76 6.51 9.63
N ARG A 287 21.90 6.44 8.62
CA ARG A 287 21.69 7.47 7.60
C ARG A 287 20.78 8.59 8.06
N THR A 288 19.66 8.24 8.68
CA THR A 288 18.57 9.18 9.00
C THR A 288 18.40 9.43 10.48
N GLN A 289 19.05 8.63 11.35
CA GLN A 289 18.89 8.60 12.81
C GLN A 289 17.46 8.23 13.25
N THR A 290 16.61 7.80 12.34
CA THR A 290 15.27 7.30 12.65
C THR A 290 15.37 5.95 13.36
N GLU A 291 14.55 5.75 14.40
CA GLU A 291 14.54 4.51 15.16
C GLU A 291 13.27 3.71 14.85
N TYR A 292 13.44 2.46 14.45
CA TYR A 292 12.36 1.53 14.09
C TYR A 292 12.33 0.31 14.99
N PRO A 293 11.16 -0.19 15.42
CA PRO A 293 11.02 -1.47 16.11
C PRO A 293 11.03 -2.62 15.09
N VAL A 294 12.21 -3.04 14.68
CA VAL A 294 12.40 -3.99 13.57
C VAL A 294 12.08 -5.46 13.92
N ALA A 295 12.12 -5.82 15.23
CA ALA A 295 11.60 -7.09 15.70
C ALA A 295 10.45 -6.84 16.67
N LEU A 296 9.37 -7.58 16.52
CA LEU A 296 8.10 -7.36 17.22
C LEU A 296 7.52 -8.66 17.75
N ARG A 297 6.92 -8.62 18.92
CA ARG A 297 5.91 -9.62 19.31
C ARG A 297 4.57 -9.13 18.82
N VAL A 298 3.84 -9.99 18.14
CA VAL A 298 2.52 -9.69 17.59
C VAL A 298 1.50 -10.66 18.14
N GLN A 299 0.40 -10.11 18.65
CA GLN A 299 -0.82 -10.86 18.94
C GLN A 299 -1.84 -10.53 17.84
N ALA A 300 -2.39 -11.56 17.21
CA ALA A 300 -3.45 -11.45 16.21
C ALA A 300 -4.53 -12.48 16.50
N GLY A 301 -5.62 -12.06 17.15
CA GLY A 301 -6.64 -12.96 17.68
C GLY A 301 -6.09 -13.86 18.77
N ASN A 302 -6.13 -15.16 18.52
CA ASN A 302 -5.62 -16.20 19.44
C ASN A 302 -4.19 -16.68 19.09
N ILE A 303 -3.54 -16.06 18.12
CA ILE A 303 -2.18 -16.41 17.70
C ILE A 303 -1.21 -15.35 18.25
N GLU A 304 -0.14 -15.80 18.89
CA GLU A 304 0.99 -14.96 19.29
C GLU A 304 2.28 -15.49 18.65
N PHE A 305 3.06 -14.57 18.10
CA PHE A 305 4.31 -14.87 17.41
C PHE A 305 5.29 -13.70 17.46
N GLU A 306 6.53 -13.99 17.18
CA GLU A 306 7.60 -13.00 17.07
C GLU A 306 7.97 -12.82 15.59
N LEU A 307 8.14 -11.57 15.18
CA LEU A 307 8.66 -11.20 13.87
C LEU A 307 10.15 -10.93 14.00
N GLU A 308 10.92 -11.62 13.17
CA GLU A 308 12.36 -11.40 13.03
C GLU A 308 12.66 -10.94 11.60
N PRO A 309 13.29 -9.77 11.41
CA PRO A 309 13.63 -9.27 10.08
C PRO A 309 14.75 -10.09 9.43
N MET A 310 14.75 -10.15 8.12
CA MET A 310 15.85 -10.75 7.33
C MET A 310 17.18 -10.04 7.63
N MET A 311 17.13 -8.71 7.78
CA MET A 311 18.22 -7.84 8.23
C MET A 311 17.63 -6.59 8.86
N ASP A 312 18.39 -5.88 9.71
CA ASP A 312 17.87 -4.69 10.39
C ASP A 312 17.71 -3.49 9.47
N ASP A 313 18.66 -3.30 8.54
CA ASP A 313 18.67 -2.16 7.62
C ASP A 313 17.78 -2.42 6.40
N GLN A 314 16.47 -2.25 6.59
CA GLN A 314 15.49 -2.26 5.51
C GLN A 314 14.73 -0.91 5.45
N GLU A 315 15.44 0.18 5.79
CA GLU A 315 14.89 1.54 5.64
C GLU A 315 14.86 1.96 4.18
N LEU A 316 13.69 2.40 3.70
CA LEU A 316 13.46 2.94 2.37
C LEU A 316 13.31 4.46 2.43
N ASP A 317 14.19 5.16 1.70
CA ASP A 317 14.16 6.62 1.58
C ASP A 317 13.36 7.05 0.35
N SER A 318 12.09 7.39 0.55
CA SER A 318 11.19 7.85 -0.49
C SER A 318 10.97 9.38 -0.49
N ARG A 319 11.89 10.14 0.12
CA ARG A 319 11.75 11.60 0.22
C ARG A 319 11.69 12.31 -1.13
N ALA A 320 12.32 11.74 -2.16
CA ALA A 320 12.32 12.32 -3.51
C ALA A 320 10.97 12.15 -4.25
N SER A 321 10.17 11.14 -3.90
CA SER A 321 8.87 10.87 -4.52
C SER A 321 7.69 11.24 -3.60
N THR A 322 7.59 10.60 -2.44
CA THR A 322 6.45 10.75 -1.52
C THR A 322 6.75 11.63 -0.31
N GLY A 323 7.99 12.11 -0.16
CA GLY A 323 8.38 13.02 0.92
C GLY A 323 8.54 12.36 2.29
N THR A 324 8.65 11.03 2.37
CA THR A 324 8.70 10.30 3.64
C THR A 324 9.85 9.29 3.71
N LEU A 325 10.07 8.78 4.91
CA LEU A 325 10.91 7.62 5.21
C LEU A 325 10.03 6.55 5.83
N TYR A 326 10.25 5.30 5.48
CA TYR A 326 9.60 4.17 6.15
C TYR A 326 10.53 2.95 6.15
N TRP A 327 10.27 2.01 7.02
CA TRP A 327 10.97 0.75 7.08
C TRP A 327 10.10 -0.33 6.44
N GLU A 328 10.65 -1.06 5.49
CA GLU A 328 9.94 -1.98 4.61
C GLU A 328 10.71 -3.28 4.55
N GLY A 329 10.33 -4.25 5.37
CA GLY A 329 11.22 -5.38 5.60
C GLY A 329 10.62 -6.76 5.45
N ALA A 330 11.38 -7.62 4.78
CA ALA A 330 11.14 -9.06 4.79
C ALA A 330 11.33 -9.61 6.19
N VAL A 331 10.32 -10.33 6.72
CA VAL A 331 10.31 -10.89 8.07
C VAL A 331 9.91 -12.36 8.06
N SER A 332 10.43 -13.13 9.05
CA SER A 332 9.91 -14.43 9.43
C SER A 332 9.06 -14.33 10.70
N ALA A 333 7.93 -15.01 10.72
CA ALA A 333 7.09 -15.16 11.92
C ALA A 333 7.42 -16.47 12.62
N LYS A 334 7.64 -16.43 13.95
CA LYS A 334 8.01 -17.59 14.76
C LYS A 334 7.15 -17.67 16.02
N SER A 335 6.73 -18.87 16.40
CA SER A 335 6.07 -19.14 17.68
C SER A 335 6.63 -20.40 18.30
N GLY A 336 7.04 -20.33 19.57
CA GLY A 336 7.68 -21.45 20.26
C GLY A 336 8.90 -22.02 19.54
N GLY A 337 9.67 -21.18 18.84
CA GLY A 337 10.85 -21.55 18.06
C GLY A 337 10.57 -22.16 16.69
N LYS A 338 9.30 -22.35 16.32
CA LYS A 338 8.90 -22.84 14.98
C LYS A 338 8.55 -21.70 14.07
N VAL A 339 8.97 -21.76 12.79
CA VAL A 339 8.56 -20.82 11.75
C VAL A 339 7.10 -21.06 11.43
N LEU A 340 6.27 -20.03 11.60
CA LEU A 340 4.86 -20.00 11.22
C LEU A 340 4.66 -19.56 9.77
N GLY A 341 5.55 -18.76 9.23
CA GLY A 341 5.45 -18.22 7.87
C GLY A 341 6.46 -17.12 7.61
N PHE A 342 6.37 -16.58 6.41
CA PHE A 342 7.18 -15.46 5.92
C PHE A 342 6.30 -14.36 5.36
N GLY A 343 6.80 -13.15 5.36
CA GLY A 343 6.08 -12.01 4.80
C GLY A 343 6.84 -10.71 4.95
N TYR A 344 6.10 -9.62 5.11
CA TYR A 344 6.64 -8.29 5.23
C TYR A 344 6.06 -7.54 6.42
N LEU A 345 6.90 -6.67 7.00
CA LEU A 345 6.55 -5.69 8.02
C LEU A 345 6.79 -4.31 7.42
N GLU A 346 5.79 -3.44 7.48
CA GLU A 346 5.88 -2.04 7.10
C GLU A 346 5.71 -1.14 8.33
N LEU A 347 6.63 -0.18 8.52
CA LEU A 347 6.67 0.75 9.63
C LEU A 347 6.72 2.18 9.10
N THR A 348 5.60 2.90 9.15
CA THR A 348 5.51 4.28 8.67
C THR A 348 5.42 5.29 9.80
N GLY A 349 5.73 6.56 9.51
CA GLY A 349 5.54 7.65 10.45
C GLY A 349 6.51 7.69 11.64
N TYR A 350 7.61 6.95 11.61
CA TYR A 350 8.65 6.98 12.65
C TYR A 350 9.57 8.19 12.53
N TRP A 351 9.85 8.62 11.30
CA TRP A 351 10.61 9.83 11.04
C TRP A 351 9.80 11.10 11.25
N ARG A 352 8.64 11.18 10.65
CA ARG A 352 7.67 12.28 10.74
C ARG A 352 6.26 11.73 10.61
N PRO A 353 5.22 12.47 11.09
CA PRO A 353 3.84 12.08 10.85
C PRO A 353 3.57 11.85 9.37
N LEU A 354 3.00 10.69 9.03
CA LEU A 354 2.61 10.38 7.66
C LEU A 354 1.46 11.28 7.23
N ARG A 355 1.55 11.82 6.01
CA ARG A 355 0.51 12.60 5.34
C ARG A 355 0.21 11.95 3.98
N LEU A 356 -1.06 11.64 3.74
CA LEU A 356 -1.55 11.03 2.50
C LEU A 356 -2.39 12.02 1.71
#